data_c731c86f21f0d495ad8677a779fa0e1f
#
_entry.id   c731c86f21f0d495ad8677a779fa0e1f
#
_cell.length_a   1.000
_cell.length_b   1.000
_cell.length_c   1.000
_cell.angle_alpha   90.00
_cell.angle_beta   90.00
_cell.angle_gamma   90.00
#
_symmetry.space_group_name_H-M   'P 1'
#
loop_
_entity.id
_entity.type
_entity.pdbx_description
1 polymer ?
#
loop_
_entity_poly.entity_id
_entity_poly.type
_entity_poly.pdbx_seq_one_letter_code
_entity_poly.pdbx_strand_id
1 'polypeptide(L)'
;MAIIPGKSNDSLVWEVVESGDMPYEREPLSDGEKQLLRKWIDDGAVWTTEEIDPLAHTFDRRATENWVRRLTVSEYIGSVNSVLGVDIEKEARELLPPDIRADGFSNTAYNLKVDLKHIEAYSKLAGLIVEKMDVRALINRYNKQLNLTDNSMRGFISNVGRDFLRGDLNSSEVAAFRGITTTVTSAGGALVEGVGLMVEAMLQSPRFIYRVENQRGDGDSWP
;
A
#
# COMPACT_ATOMS: atom_id res chain seq x y z
N MET A 1 -8.99 21.50 -31.59
CA MET A 1 -8.10 21.80 -30.46
C MET A 1 -8.95 21.81 -29.20
N ALA A 2 -8.49 21.28 -28.08
CA ALA A 2 -9.35 21.14 -26.88
C ALA A 2 -9.82 22.49 -26.35
N ILE A 3 -8.94 23.50 -26.32
CA ILE A 3 -9.24 24.88 -25.94
C ILE A 3 -8.63 25.81 -27.00
N ILE A 4 -9.43 26.74 -27.51
CA ILE A 4 -8.97 27.82 -28.39
C ILE A 4 -9.11 29.13 -27.60
N PRO A 5 -8.01 29.73 -27.14
CA PRO A 5 -8.05 30.97 -26.37
C PRO A 5 -8.86 32.08 -27.07
N GLY A 6 -9.75 32.76 -26.35
CA GLY A 6 -10.60 33.80 -26.88
C GLY A 6 -11.80 33.33 -27.70
N LYS A 7 -12.02 32.00 -27.83
CA LYS A 7 -13.09 31.45 -28.68
C LYS A 7 -13.74 30.22 -27.99
N SER A 8 -14.62 30.47 -27.05
CA SER A 8 -15.32 29.40 -26.34
C SER A 8 -16.13 28.52 -27.29
N ASN A 9 -16.88 29.12 -28.23
CA ASN A 9 -17.74 28.38 -29.16
C ASN A 9 -16.98 27.46 -30.12
N ASP A 10 -15.69 27.68 -30.36
CA ASP A 10 -14.83 26.86 -31.22
C ASP A 10 -14.01 25.85 -30.38
N SER A 11 -14.18 25.85 -29.07
CA SER A 11 -13.42 25.01 -28.12
C SER A 11 -14.19 23.73 -27.80
N LEU A 12 -13.57 22.56 -28.06
CA LEU A 12 -14.18 21.25 -27.81
C LEU A 12 -14.60 21.09 -26.33
N VAL A 13 -13.79 21.60 -25.40
CA VAL A 13 -14.12 21.57 -23.96
C VAL A 13 -15.44 22.28 -23.67
N TRP A 14 -15.69 23.42 -24.31
CA TRP A 14 -16.96 24.12 -24.14
C TRP A 14 -18.13 23.32 -24.73
N GLU A 15 -17.97 22.79 -25.93
CA GLU A 15 -18.99 21.98 -26.61
C GLU A 15 -19.46 20.80 -25.75
N VAL A 16 -18.55 20.01 -25.21
CA VAL A 16 -18.90 18.82 -24.42
C VAL A 16 -19.44 19.17 -23.01
N VAL A 17 -19.07 20.33 -22.46
CA VAL A 17 -19.60 20.81 -21.17
C VAL A 17 -20.97 21.45 -21.35
N GLU A 18 -21.18 22.19 -22.43
CA GLU A 18 -22.47 22.81 -22.75
C GLU A 18 -23.54 21.78 -23.07
N SER A 19 -23.19 20.73 -23.84
CA SER A 19 -24.08 19.58 -24.14
C SER A 19 -24.39 18.73 -22.92
N GLY A 20 -23.58 18.76 -21.89
CA GLY A 20 -23.72 17.93 -20.70
C GLY A 20 -23.04 16.54 -20.82
N ASP A 21 -22.26 16.29 -21.89
CA ASP A 21 -21.49 15.07 -22.06
C ASP A 21 -20.32 14.96 -21.09
N MET A 22 -19.88 16.11 -20.56
CA MET A 22 -18.86 16.21 -19.52
C MET A 22 -19.35 17.04 -18.33
N PRO A 23 -18.96 16.64 -17.11
CA PRO A 23 -18.10 15.51 -16.71
C PRO A 23 -18.79 14.15 -16.87
N TYR A 24 -18.07 13.18 -17.43
CA TYR A 24 -18.58 11.82 -17.67
C TYR A 24 -18.92 11.10 -16.36
N GLU A 25 -20.13 10.47 -16.26
CA GLU A 25 -20.61 9.74 -15.07
C GLU A 25 -20.69 10.59 -13.77
N ARG A 26 -20.83 11.92 -13.89
CA ARG A 26 -21.03 12.84 -12.76
C ARG A 26 -22.17 13.80 -13.08
N GLU A 27 -22.63 14.52 -12.04
CA GLU A 27 -23.61 15.59 -12.27
C GLU A 27 -23.04 16.67 -13.21
N PRO A 28 -23.83 17.16 -14.16
CA PRO A 28 -23.40 18.26 -15.04
C PRO A 28 -23.00 19.50 -14.26
N LEU A 29 -22.08 20.29 -14.81
CA LEU A 29 -21.73 21.58 -14.25
C LEU A 29 -22.96 22.48 -14.11
N SER A 30 -23.02 23.21 -13.01
CA SER A 30 -24.03 24.25 -12.80
C SER A 30 -23.89 25.39 -13.81
N ASP A 31 -24.95 26.14 -14.02
CA ASP A 31 -24.92 27.30 -14.94
C ASP A 31 -23.84 28.32 -14.57
N GLY A 32 -23.59 28.52 -13.28
CA GLY A 32 -22.51 29.38 -12.81
C GLY A 32 -21.11 28.88 -13.17
N GLU A 33 -20.86 27.57 -13.04
CA GLU A 33 -19.60 26.96 -13.42
C GLU A 33 -19.39 26.97 -14.93
N LYS A 34 -20.46 26.73 -15.69
CA LYS A 34 -20.44 26.84 -17.16
C LYS A 34 -20.09 28.27 -17.59
N GLN A 35 -20.71 29.27 -16.99
CA GLN A 35 -20.42 30.67 -17.28
C GLN A 35 -18.96 31.04 -16.93
N LEU A 36 -18.45 30.55 -15.81
CA LEU A 36 -17.06 30.79 -15.40
C LEU A 36 -16.06 30.17 -16.39
N LEU A 37 -16.30 28.94 -16.82
CA LEU A 37 -15.46 28.26 -17.82
C LEU A 37 -15.48 29.00 -19.15
N ARG A 38 -16.67 29.39 -19.63
CA ARG A 38 -16.84 30.14 -20.85
C ARG A 38 -16.08 31.46 -20.80
N LYS A 39 -16.28 32.21 -19.73
CA LYS A 39 -15.58 33.48 -19.52
C LYS A 39 -14.07 33.33 -19.50
N TRP A 40 -13.56 32.31 -18.82
CA TRP A 40 -12.13 32.05 -18.78
C TRP A 40 -11.54 31.75 -20.19
N ILE A 41 -12.27 30.97 -21.01
CA ILE A 41 -11.85 30.69 -22.39
C ILE A 41 -11.86 31.98 -23.23
N ASP A 42 -12.94 32.78 -23.12
CA ASP A 42 -13.12 34.02 -23.87
C ASP A 42 -12.14 35.13 -23.46
N ASP A 43 -11.71 35.13 -22.20
CA ASP A 43 -10.66 36.02 -21.67
C ASP A 43 -9.24 35.57 -22.11
N GLY A 44 -9.12 34.52 -22.94
CA GLY A 44 -7.86 34.08 -23.50
C GLY A 44 -7.28 32.81 -22.84
N ALA A 45 -8.03 32.13 -21.98
CA ALA A 45 -7.63 30.91 -21.28
C ALA A 45 -6.25 31.04 -20.59
N VAL A 46 -6.01 32.21 -20.00
CA VAL A 46 -4.72 32.54 -19.37
C VAL A 46 -4.56 31.65 -18.14
N TRP A 47 -3.45 30.92 -18.12
CA TRP A 47 -3.08 30.08 -17.00
C TRP A 47 -2.21 30.90 -16.04
N THR A 48 -2.71 31.16 -14.84
CA THR A 48 -2.05 32.04 -13.86
C THR A 48 -1.28 31.27 -12.79
N THR A 49 -1.38 29.93 -12.78
CA THR A 49 -0.73 29.09 -11.79
C THR A 49 0.47 28.41 -12.44
N GLU A 50 1.68 28.70 -11.98
CA GLU A 50 2.90 28.07 -12.47
C GLU A 50 2.96 26.57 -12.13
N GLU A 51 2.30 26.18 -11.03
CA GLU A 51 2.24 24.81 -10.54
C GLU A 51 0.78 24.42 -10.26
N ILE A 52 0.33 23.35 -10.91
CA ILE A 52 -0.99 22.77 -10.61
C ILE A 52 -0.79 21.77 -9.50
N ASP A 53 -1.32 22.04 -8.32
CA ASP A 53 -1.54 21.02 -7.32
C ASP A 53 -2.82 20.24 -7.69
N PRO A 54 -2.69 18.98 -8.20
CA PRO A 54 -3.86 18.18 -8.56
C PRO A 54 -4.77 17.92 -7.36
N LEU A 55 -4.23 18.00 -6.14
CA LEU A 55 -4.96 17.76 -4.88
C LEU A 55 -5.78 18.97 -4.43
N ALA A 56 -5.36 20.19 -4.78
CA ALA A 56 -6.10 21.42 -4.48
C ALA A 56 -7.45 21.48 -5.21
N HIS A 57 -7.58 20.75 -6.33
CA HIS A 57 -8.77 20.74 -7.19
C HIS A 57 -9.58 19.45 -7.14
N THR A 58 -9.18 18.46 -6.35
CA THR A 58 -10.04 17.32 -6.07
C THR A 58 -11.14 17.79 -5.13
N PHE A 59 -12.37 17.83 -5.65
CA PHE A 59 -13.58 18.29 -4.93
C PHE A 59 -13.93 17.46 -3.69
N ASP A 60 -13.24 16.39 -3.45
CA ASP A 60 -13.39 15.56 -2.26
C ASP A 60 -12.34 15.96 -1.23
N ARG A 61 -12.59 17.03 -0.50
CA ARG A 61 -11.86 17.40 0.73
C ARG A 61 -12.09 16.39 1.85
N ARG A 62 -12.13 15.12 1.52
CA ARG A 62 -11.99 14.05 2.51
C ARG A 62 -10.52 13.90 2.82
N ALA A 63 -10.00 14.87 3.56
CA ALA A 63 -8.64 14.92 4.08
C ALA A 63 -8.26 13.73 4.98
N THR A 64 -8.88 12.58 4.79
CA THR A 64 -8.67 11.35 5.57
C THR A 64 -8.82 10.09 4.73
N GLU A 65 -8.68 10.14 3.41
CA GLU A 65 -8.61 8.89 2.66
C GLU A 65 -7.25 8.25 2.87
N ASN A 66 -7.25 7.23 3.71
CA ASN A 66 -6.13 6.31 3.81
C ASN A 66 -6.03 5.55 2.47
N TRP A 67 -5.05 5.87 1.67
CA TRP A 67 -4.78 5.12 0.46
C TRP A 67 -4.14 3.79 0.85
N VAL A 68 -4.86 2.72 0.60
CA VAL A 68 -4.37 1.37 0.85
C VAL A 68 -4.00 0.75 -0.49
N ARG A 69 -2.72 0.45 -0.67
CA ARG A 69 -2.25 -0.24 -1.87
C ARG A 69 -1.42 -1.48 -1.52
N ARG A 70 -1.50 -2.49 -2.36
CA ARG A 70 -0.59 -3.63 -2.28
C ARG A 70 0.84 -3.17 -2.60
N LEU A 71 1.81 -3.78 -1.96
CA LEU A 71 3.20 -3.62 -2.40
C LEU A 71 3.35 -4.13 -3.84
N THR A 72 4.14 -3.44 -4.64
CA THR A 72 4.62 -3.97 -5.91
C THR A 72 5.52 -5.19 -5.65
N VAL A 73 5.74 -6.01 -6.68
CA VAL A 73 6.65 -7.16 -6.57
C VAL A 73 8.04 -6.73 -6.07
N SER A 74 8.56 -5.62 -6.60
CA SER A 74 9.87 -5.10 -6.19
C SER A 74 9.88 -4.58 -4.75
N GLU A 75 8.81 -3.91 -4.30
CA GLU A 75 8.68 -3.44 -2.92
C GLU A 75 8.53 -4.62 -1.94
N TYR A 76 7.82 -5.68 -2.33
CA TYR A 76 7.71 -6.90 -1.54
C TYR A 76 9.07 -7.56 -1.35
N ILE A 77 9.83 -7.75 -2.44
CA ILE A 77 11.20 -8.31 -2.42
C ILE A 77 12.09 -7.46 -1.50
N GLY A 78 12.08 -6.14 -1.69
CA GLY A 78 12.87 -5.21 -0.87
C GLY A 78 12.48 -5.25 0.61
N SER A 79 11.18 -5.38 0.93
CA SER A 79 10.70 -5.49 2.31
C SER A 79 11.17 -6.78 2.97
N VAL A 80 11.07 -7.92 2.29
CA VAL A 80 11.55 -9.21 2.81
C VAL A 80 13.06 -9.17 3.05
N ASN A 81 13.83 -8.68 2.09
CA ASN A 81 15.27 -8.56 2.23
C ASN A 81 15.65 -7.63 3.40
N SER A 82 15.01 -6.48 3.52
CA SER A 82 15.29 -5.50 4.59
C SER A 82 15.02 -6.07 5.99
N VAL A 83 13.92 -6.81 6.17
CA VAL A 83 13.49 -7.30 7.50
C VAL A 83 14.18 -8.61 7.86
N LEU A 84 14.33 -9.53 6.91
CA LEU A 84 14.82 -10.89 7.14
C LEU A 84 16.23 -11.15 6.60
N GLY A 85 16.73 -10.31 5.67
CA GLY A 85 17.99 -10.58 4.99
C GLY A 85 17.93 -11.75 4.00
N VAL A 86 16.71 -12.12 3.55
CA VAL A 86 16.49 -13.25 2.63
C VAL A 86 16.29 -12.73 1.22
N ASP A 87 17.06 -13.23 0.29
CA ASP A 87 16.85 -12.97 -1.14
C ASP A 87 15.80 -13.95 -1.71
N ILE A 88 14.74 -13.36 -2.26
CA ILE A 88 13.63 -14.05 -2.91
C ILE A 88 13.34 -13.50 -4.30
N GLU A 89 14.27 -12.77 -4.91
CA GLU A 89 13.99 -12.07 -6.16
C GLU A 89 13.48 -13.03 -7.24
N LYS A 90 14.14 -14.15 -7.41
CA LYS A 90 13.77 -15.14 -8.41
C LYS A 90 12.38 -15.73 -8.15
N GLU A 91 12.16 -16.24 -6.95
CA GLU A 91 10.90 -16.91 -6.59
C GLU A 91 9.72 -15.95 -6.60
N ALA A 92 9.93 -14.72 -6.12
CA ALA A 92 8.87 -13.71 -6.12
C ALA A 92 8.45 -13.30 -7.54
N ARG A 93 9.41 -13.15 -8.46
CA ARG A 93 9.12 -12.84 -9.86
C ARG A 93 8.50 -14.00 -10.64
N GLU A 94 8.76 -15.24 -10.24
CA GLU A 94 8.14 -16.42 -10.83
C GLU A 94 6.73 -16.69 -10.31
N LEU A 95 6.47 -16.45 -9.03
CA LEU A 95 5.22 -16.81 -8.37
C LEU A 95 4.17 -15.67 -8.37
N LEU A 96 4.61 -14.43 -8.15
CA LEU A 96 3.69 -13.29 -8.10
C LEU A 96 3.29 -12.85 -9.51
N PRO A 97 1.99 -12.58 -9.74
CA PRO A 97 1.57 -11.93 -10.97
C PRO A 97 2.31 -10.60 -11.17
N PRO A 98 2.71 -10.28 -12.41
CA PRO A 98 3.42 -9.04 -12.69
C PRO A 98 2.56 -7.81 -12.38
N ASP A 99 3.20 -6.74 -11.92
CA ASP A 99 2.51 -5.49 -11.67
C ASP A 99 2.08 -4.85 -13.00
N ILE A 100 0.80 -4.50 -13.09
CA ILE A 100 0.25 -3.82 -14.25
C ILE A 100 0.71 -2.36 -14.22
N ARG A 101 1.27 -1.88 -15.34
CA ARG A 101 1.61 -0.48 -15.53
C ARG A 101 0.46 0.24 -16.22
N ALA A 102 0.00 1.33 -15.61
CA ALA A 102 -0.89 2.28 -16.25
C ALA A 102 -0.26 3.67 -16.17
N ASP A 103 -0.33 4.43 -17.25
CA ASP A 103 0.21 5.79 -17.35
C ASP A 103 1.70 5.92 -16.97
N GLY A 104 2.47 4.87 -17.21
CA GLY A 104 3.90 4.81 -16.88
C GLY A 104 4.22 4.44 -15.44
N PHE A 105 3.22 4.33 -14.55
CA PHE A 105 3.39 4.00 -13.15
C PHE A 105 2.88 2.59 -12.82
N SER A 106 3.61 1.86 -11.99
CA SER A 106 3.23 0.51 -11.53
C SER A 106 2.67 0.49 -10.10
N ASN A 107 2.66 1.62 -9.41
CA ASN A 107 2.33 1.73 -7.99
C ASN A 107 0.98 2.40 -7.68
N THR A 108 0.12 2.58 -8.68
CA THR A 108 -1.22 3.13 -8.45
C THR A 108 -2.12 2.11 -7.75
N ALA A 109 -2.80 2.52 -6.68
CA ALA A 109 -3.67 1.64 -5.87
C ALA A 109 -4.74 0.94 -6.71
N TYR A 110 -5.26 1.60 -7.75
CA TYR A 110 -6.27 1.04 -8.65
C TYR A 110 -5.77 -0.21 -9.40
N ASN A 111 -4.49 -0.26 -9.76
CA ASN A 111 -3.88 -1.35 -10.53
C ASN A 111 -3.32 -2.47 -9.65
N LEU A 112 -3.17 -2.25 -8.34
CA LEU A 112 -2.58 -3.19 -7.40
C LEU A 112 -3.64 -4.00 -6.65
N LYS A 113 -4.57 -4.60 -7.40
CA LYS A 113 -5.59 -5.50 -6.84
C LYS A 113 -4.97 -6.84 -6.44
N VAL A 114 -5.52 -7.46 -5.41
CA VAL A 114 -5.18 -8.83 -5.00
C VAL A 114 -6.29 -9.77 -5.45
N ASP A 115 -5.90 -10.82 -6.14
CA ASP A 115 -6.76 -11.94 -6.53
C ASP A 115 -6.27 -13.24 -5.87
N LEU A 116 -6.95 -14.34 -6.16
CA LEU A 116 -6.61 -15.66 -5.61
C LEU A 116 -5.17 -16.07 -5.94
N LYS A 117 -4.67 -15.74 -7.14
CA LYS A 117 -3.29 -16.08 -7.54
C LYS A 117 -2.26 -15.36 -6.67
N HIS A 118 -2.53 -14.10 -6.29
CA HIS A 118 -1.67 -13.38 -5.35
C HIS A 118 -1.68 -14.04 -3.97
N ILE A 119 -2.85 -14.45 -3.46
CA ILE A 119 -2.97 -15.10 -2.15
C ILE A 119 -2.18 -16.41 -2.14
N GLU A 120 -2.33 -17.25 -3.16
CA GLU A 120 -1.57 -18.49 -3.29
C GLU A 120 -0.05 -18.25 -3.42
N ALA A 121 0.34 -17.22 -4.17
CA ALA A 121 1.74 -16.85 -4.32
C ALA A 121 2.35 -16.37 -3.01
N TYR A 122 1.66 -15.49 -2.25
CA TYR A 122 2.14 -15.03 -0.95
C TYR A 122 2.25 -16.17 0.06
N SER A 123 1.31 -17.11 0.06
CA SER A 123 1.37 -18.28 0.93
C SER A 123 2.61 -19.16 0.60
N LYS A 124 2.83 -19.45 -0.67
CA LYS A 124 4.02 -20.22 -1.11
C LYS A 124 5.32 -19.49 -0.79
N LEU A 125 5.38 -18.18 -1.06
CA LEU A 125 6.55 -17.37 -0.76
C LEU A 125 6.84 -17.31 0.73
N ALA A 126 5.81 -17.19 1.58
CA ALA A 126 6.00 -17.16 3.03
C ALA A 126 6.67 -18.44 3.54
N GLY A 127 6.21 -19.62 3.08
CA GLY A 127 6.87 -20.89 3.39
C GLY A 127 8.32 -20.93 2.91
N LEU A 128 8.59 -20.58 1.64
CA LEU A 128 9.95 -20.54 1.08
C LEU A 128 10.88 -19.55 1.83
N ILE A 129 10.35 -18.40 2.26
CA ILE A 129 11.12 -17.43 3.03
C ILE A 129 11.53 -18.05 4.37
N VAL A 130 10.60 -18.71 5.06
CA VAL A 130 10.88 -19.35 6.36
C VAL A 130 11.88 -20.50 6.21
N GLU A 131 11.81 -21.26 5.13
CA GLU A 131 12.82 -22.31 4.82
C GLU A 131 14.22 -21.75 4.59
N LYS A 132 14.32 -20.58 3.95
CA LYS A 132 15.62 -19.93 3.63
C LYS A 132 16.20 -19.13 4.81
N MET A 133 15.38 -18.66 5.73
CA MET A 133 15.81 -17.78 6.82
C MET A 133 16.48 -18.53 7.97
N ASP A 134 17.42 -17.89 8.64
CA ASP A 134 17.91 -18.34 9.94
C ASP A 134 17.00 -17.81 11.06
N VAL A 135 16.04 -18.64 11.47
CA VAL A 135 15.09 -18.30 12.56
C VAL A 135 15.81 -18.06 13.89
N ARG A 136 16.95 -18.75 14.13
CA ARG A 136 17.75 -18.54 15.36
C ARG A 136 18.42 -17.16 15.35
N ALA A 137 18.95 -16.75 14.21
CA ALA A 137 19.51 -15.42 14.06
C ALA A 137 18.44 -14.32 14.28
N LEU A 138 17.20 -14.53 13.77
CA LEU A 138 16.08 -13.63 14.04
C LEU A 138 15.76 -13.56 15.54
N ILE A 139 15.66 -14.70 16.23
CA ILE A 139 15.42 -14.73 17.68
C ILE A 139 16.53 -13.94 18.41
N ASN A 140 17.79 -14.18 18.06
CA ASN A 140 18.93 -13.52 18.70
C ASN A 140 18.98 -11.99 18.45
N ARG A 141 18.45 -11.53 17.31
CA ARG A 141 18.36 -10.08 16.99
C ARG A 141 17.47 -9.34 17.98
N TYR A 142 16.33 -9.93 18.35
CA TYR A 142 15.32 -9.30 19.19
C TYR A 142 15.37 -9.76 20.65
N ASN A 143 15.94 -10.91 20.93
CA ASN A 143 16.07 -11.45 22.28
C ASN A 143 17.41 -12.20 22.42
N LYS A 144 18.36 -11.53 23.07
CA LYS A 144 19.71 -12.12 23.32
C LYS A 144 19.69 -13.32 24.29
N GLN A 145 18.61 -13.53 24.98
CA GLN A 145 18.40 -14.68 25.87
C GLN A 145 17.46 -15.67 25.17
N LEU A 146 17.98 -16.81 24.73
CA LEU A 146 17.23 -17.88 24.04
C LEU A 146 16.09 -18.51 24.88
N ASN A 147 15.98 -18.20 26.17
CA ASN A 147 14.91 -18.65 27.04
C ASN A 147 13.74 -17.67 26.97
N LEU A 148 12.85 -17.89 25.99
CA LEU A 148 11.64 -17.11 25.87
C LEU A 148 10.62 -17.54 26.95
N THR A 149 10.58 -16.80 28.04
CA THR A 149 9.47 -16.87 28.99
C THR A 149 8.21 -16.27 28.34
N ASP A 150 7.06 -16.45 28.99
CA ASP A 150 5.80 -15.88 28.50
C ASP A 150 5.86 -14.37 28.27
N ASN A 151 6.42 -13.62 29.21
CA ASN A 151 6.57 -12.17 29.11
C ASN A 151 7.59 -11.76 28.03
N SER A 152 8.73 -12.46 27.95
CA SER A 152 9.73 -12.18 26.93
C SER A 152 9.24 -12.54 25.53
N MET A 153 8.37 -13.56 25.38
CA MET A 153 7.74 -13.88 24.11
C MET A 153 6.79 -12.78 23.64
N ARG A 154 5.98 -12.21 24.53
CA ARG A 154 5.11 -11.07 24.16
C ARG A 154 5.94 -9.87 23.67
N GLY A 155 7.00 -9.53 24.39
CA GLY A 155 7.94 -8.48 24.00
C GLY A 155 8.63 -8.77 22.67
N PHE A 156 9.07 -10.03 22.47
CA PHE A 156 9.64 -10.48 21.21
C PHE A 156 8.68 -10.30 20.03
N ILE A 157 7.43 -10.80 20.18
CA ILE A 157 6.37 -10.68 19.16
C ILE A 157 6.08 -9.21 18.84
N SER A 158 5.98 -8.36 19.86
CA SER A 158 5.74 -6.93 19.67
C SER A 158 6.86 -6.25 18.89
N ASN A 159 8.12 -6.56 19.18
CA ASN A 159 9.27 -5.97 18.50
C ASN A 159 9.39 -6.47 17.06
N VAL A 160 9.29 -7.79 16.85
CA VAL A 160 9.27 -8.38 15.50
C VAL A 160 8.12 -7.81 14.68
N GLY A 161 6.93 -7.80 15.26
CA GLY A 161 5.72 -7.30 14.58
C GLY A 161 5.81 -5.83 14.20
N ARG A 162 6.43 -4.98 15.03
CA ARG A 162 6.65 -3.58 14.69
C ARG A 162 7.45 -3.42 13.41
N ASP A 163 8.52 -4.20 13.26
CA ASP A 163 9.39 -4.11 12.09
C ASP A 163 8.73 -4.73 10.84
N PHE A 164 8.02 -5.87 11.01
CA PHE A 164 7.35 -6.54 9.91
C PHE A 164 6.09 -5.81 9.44
N LEU A 165 5.26 -5.37 10.38
CA LEU A 165 3.92 -4.85 10.11
C LEU A 165 3.85 -3.32 10.14
N ARG A 166 5.01 -2.67 10.19
CA ARG A 166 5.19 -1.21 10.10
C ARG A 166 4.38 -0.43 11.14
N GLY A 167 4.38 -0.91 12.37
CA GLY A 167 3.71 -0.27 13.47
C GLY A 167 3.40 -1.23 14.62
N ASP A 168 3.03 -0.66 15.76
CA ASP A 168 2.79 -1.43 16.97
C ASP A 168 1.64 -2.42 16.79
N LEU A 169 1.80 -3.60 17.40
CA LEU A 169 0.75 -4.60 17.52
C LEU A 169 -0.15 -4.27 18.71
N ASN A 170 -1.46 -4.42 18.54
CA ASN A 170 -2.38 -4.40 19.66
C ASN A 170 -2.33 -5.71 20.45
N SER A 171 -2.94 -5.73 21.64
CA SER A 171 -2.92 -6.89 22.52
C SER A 171 -3.53 -8.16 21.90
N SER A 172 -4.54 -8.01 21.07
CA SER A 172 -5.21 -9.13 20.37
C SER A 172 -4.31 -9.72 19.28
N GLU A 173 -3.61 -8.89 18.52
CA GLU A 173 -2.62 -9.33 17.52
C GLU A 173 -1.46 -10.07 18.19
N VAL A 174 -0.91 -9.52 19.27
CA VAL A 174 0.15 -10.19 20.05
C VAL A 174 -0.34 -11.55 20.57
N ALA A 175 -1.57 -11.64 21.07
CA ALA A 175 -2.14 -12.88 21.54
C ALA A 175 -2.34 -13.90 20.40
N ALA A 176 -2.78 -13.46 19.22
CA ALA A 176 -2.96 -14.32 18.06
C ALA A 176 -1.62 -14.94 17.59
N PHE A 177 -0.58 -14.12 17.41
CA PHE A 177 0.75 -14.61 17.02
C PHE A 177 1.38 -15.49 18.11
N ARG A 178 1.14 -15.16 19.38
CA ARG A 178 1.57 -16.01 20.48
C ARG A 178 0.85 -17.36 20.47
N GLY A 179 -0.43 -17.40 20.12
CA GLY A 179 -1.19 -18.63 19.95
C GLY A 179 -0.52 -19.62 19.01
N ILE A 180 0.06 -19.14 17.90
CA ILE A 180 0.80 -19.99 16.95
C ILE A 180 1.98 -20.68 17.65
N THR A 181 2.86 -19.89 18.29
CA THR A 181 4.04 -20.46 18.96
C THR A 181 3.65 -21.39 20.10
N THR A 182 2.59 -21.09 20.85
CA THR A 182 2.09 -21.93 21.94
C THR A 182 1.54 -23.24 21.42
N THR A 183 0.78 -23.23 20.33
CA THR A 183 0.22 -24.45 19.72
C THR A 183 1.32 -25.41 19.31
N VAL A 184 2.37 -24.92 18.64
CA VAL A 184 3.52 -25.75 18.21
C VAL A 184 4.23 -26.36 19.43
N THR A 185 4.56 -25.54 20.42
CA THR A 185 5.29 -26.04 21.60
C THR A 185 4.45 -26.96 22.46
N SER A 186 3.15 -26.76 22.59
CA SER A 186 2.23 -27.65 23.28
C SER A 186 2.05 -29.01 22.59
N ALA A 187 2.21 -29.03 21.25
CA ALA A 187 2.23 -30.25 20.45
C ALA A 187 3.59 -30.96 20.47
N GLY A 188 4.58 -30.47 21.23
CA GLY A 188 5.91 -31.04 21.33
C GLY A 188 6.91 -30.55 20.26
N GLY A 189 6.53 -29.58 19.44
CA GLY A 189 7.41 -28.94 18.46
C GLY A 189 8.41 -27.99 19.10
N ALA A 190 9.49 -27.69 18.37
CA ALA A 190 10.52 -26.78 18.83
C ALA A 190 10.07 -25.31 18.79
N LEU A 191 10.55 -24.50 19.74
CA LEU A 191 10.27 -23.06 19.76
C LEU A 191 10.68 -22.38 18.45
N VAL A 192 11.81 -22.77 17.87
CA VAL A 192 12.29 -22.24 16.59
C VAL A 192 11.29 -22.50 15.47
N GLU A 193 10.65 -23.65 15.44
CA GLU A 193 9.60 -24.02 14.49
C GLU A 193 8.35 -23.14 14.71
N GLY A 194 7.93 -22.97 15.97
CA GLY A 194 6.81 -22.07 16.29
C GLY A 194 7.05 -20.62 15.89
N VAL A 195 8.28 -20.13 16.05
CA VAL A 195 8.67 -18.78 15.58
C VAL A 195 8.69 -18.72 14.05
N GLY A 196 9.15 -19.75 13.35
CA GLY A 196 9.08 -19.84 11.89
C GLY A 196 7.65 -19.70 11.38
N LEU A 197 6.70 -20.48 11.92
CA LEU A 197 5.29 -20.40 11.55
C LEU A 197 4.64 -19.05 11.93
N MET A 198 5.07 -18.44 13.02
CA MET A 198 4.64 -17.08 13.36
C MET A 198 5.09 -16.07 12.30
N VAL A 199 6.34 -16.14 11.84
CA VAL A 199 6.87 -15.28 10.78
C VAL A 199 6.11 -15.55 9.48
N GLU A 200 5.85 -16.79 9.13
CA GLU A 200 5.05 -17.17 7.96
C GLU A 200 3.67 -16.51 7.99
N ALA A 201 3.00 -16.53 9.15
CA ALA A 201 1.71 -15.86 9.33
C ALA A 201 1.83 -14.33 9.22
N MET A 202 2.90 -13.71 9.74
CA MET A 202 3.15 -12.27 9.59
C MET A 202 3.35 -11.86 8.14
N LEU A 203 4.08 -12.65 7.34
CA LEU A 203 4.33 -12.41 5.91
C LEU A 203 3.04 -12.47 5.08
N GLN A 204 2.06 -13.24 5.51
CA GLN A 204 0.74 -13.37 4.88
C GLN A 204 -0.27 -12.33 5.41
N SER A 205 0.10 -11.57 6.43
CA SER A 205 -0.77 -10.53 6.99
C SER A 205 -1.04 -9.40 5.98
N PRO A 206 -2.28 -8.91 5.89
CA PRO A 206 -2.57 -7.69 5.12
C PRO A 206 -1.66 -6.52 5.48
N ARG A 207 -1.28 -6.37 6.75
CA ARG A 207 -0.37 -5.30 7.19
C ARG A 207 1.04 -5.43 6.61
N PHE A 208 1.48 -6.64 6.21
CA PHE A 208 2.74 -6.82 5.50
C PHE A 208 2.59 -6.58 3.99
N ILE A 209 1.50 -7.10 3.41
CA ILE A 209 1.26 -7.10 1.96
C ILE A 209 0.84 -5.71 1.46
N TYR A 210 0.10 -4.95 2.29
CA TYR A 210 -0.41 -3.64 1.94
C TYR A 210 0.35 -2.52 2.63
N ARG A 211 0.41 -1.38 1.95
CA ARG A 211 0.88 -0.13 2.52
C ARG A 211 -0.31 0.81 2.69
N VAL A 212 -0.45 1.36 3.88
CA VAL A 212 -1.40 2.42 4.18
C VAL A 212 -0.64 3.74 4.06
N GLU A 213 -1.02 4.56 3.11
CA GLU A 213 -0.47 5.91 2.95
C GLU A 213 -1.46 6.89 3.56
N ASN A 214 -1.11 7.43 4.72
CA ASN A 214 -1.88 8.46 5.38
C ASN A 214 -1.38 9.80 4.84
N GLN A 215 -2.20 10.52 4.09
CA GLN A 215 -1.95 11.93 3.89
C GLN A 215 -2.23 12.65 5.22
N ARG A 216 -1.21 12.86 6.01
CA ARG A 216 -1.24 13.78 7.13
C ARG A 216 -0.55 15.05 6.72
N GLY A 217 -1.26 16.16 6.80
CA GLY A 217 -0.66 17.48 6.84
C GLY A 217 -1.00 18.38 5.69
N ASP A 218 -0.76 19.62 5.92
CA ASP A 218 -0.94 20.77 5.05
C ASP A 218 0.10 20.83 3.91
N GLY A 219 0.36 19.73 3.27
CA GLY A 219 1.04 19.68 1.97
C GLY A 219 2.57 19.81 1.93
N ASP A 220 3.26 20.15 3.02
CA ASP A 220 4.67 20.60 2.94
C ASP A 220 5.75 19.67 3.50
N SER A 221 5.43 18.47 3.93
CA SER A 221 6.49 17.53 4.34
C SER A 221 6.12 16.07 4.16
N TRP A 222 6.82 15.41 3.28
CA TRP A 222 6.95 13.96 3.27
C TRP A 222 7.88 13.54 4.42
N PRO A 223 7.49 12.56 5.24
CA PRO A 223 8.41 11.98 6.20
C PRO A 223 9.51 11.16 5.53
#